data_a8aff59b2412ba5d81b1f25f18810389
#
_entry.id   a8aff59b2412ba5d81b1f25f18810389
#
_cell.length_a   1.000
_cell.length_b   1.000
_cell.length_c   1.000
_cell.angle_alpha   90.00
_cell.angle_beta   90.00
_cell.angle_gamma   90.00
#
_symmetry.space_group_name_H-M   'P 1'
#
loop_
_entity.id
_entity.type
_entity.pdbx_description
1 polymer ?
#
loop_
_entity_poly.entity_id
_entity_poly.type
_entity_poly.pdbx_seq_one_letter_code
_entity_poly.pdbx_strand_id
1 'polypeptide(L)'
;MKRPDLAAQQTDRAIPAGGLRAMLARADRPELEQALLRVVIVALVYVYVWWTVGRDGRLEPIELEFVIVCGGIVALSLGLLAGVMFVGGQSVTRRALGILADNVAVTYCLIRMDEGGAVLLGVYLFVAFGNGFRFGRVYLHAAQAASIVGFALAIWLSPFWSQHLAICTGFMLA
;
A
#
# COMPACT_ATOMS: atom_id res chain seq x y z
N MET A 1 -12.99 57.48 -12.52
CA MET A 1 -12.05 56.37 -12.61
C MET A 1 -12.77 55.09 -12.23
N LYS A 2 -13.35 54.33 -13.25
CA LYS A 2 -14.11 53.12 -13.05
C LYS A 2 -13.13 51.94 -12.74
N ARG A 3 -13.30 51.28 -11.61
CA ARG A 3 -12.57 50.04 -11.31
C ARG A 3 -13.02 48.96 -12.30
N PRO A 4 -12.11 48.25 -12.96
CA PRO A 4 -12.50 47.12 -13.82
C PRO A 4 -13.07 46.01 -12.94
N ASP A 5 -14.20 45.45 -13.37
CA ASP A 5 -14.90 44.32 -12.74
C ASP A 5 -13.98 43.08 -12.65
N LEU A 6 -13.45 42.82 -11.48
CA LEU A 6 -12.72 41.59 -11.15
C LEU A 6 -13.62 40.36 -11.16
N ALA A 7 -14.94 40.55 -11.25
CA ALA A 7 -15.91 39.44 -11.33
C ALA A 7 -15.95 38.76 -12.71
N ALA A 8 -15.47 39.41 -13.77
CA ALA A 8 -15.49 38.83 -15.12
C ALA A 8 -14.32 37.91 -15.45
N GLN A 9 -13.28 37.84 -14.59
CA GLN A 9 -12.11 36.95 -14.81
C GLN A 9 -12.19 35.58 -14.11
N GLN A 10 -13.29 35.31 -13.40
CA GLN A 10 -13.54 33.99 -12.80
C GLN A 10 -14.39 33.06 -13.68
N THR A 11 -14.69 33.50 -14.89
CA THR A 11 -15.47 32.70 -15.84
C THR A 11 -14.58 31.67 -16.51
N ASP A 12 -14.91 30.40 -16.28
CA ASP A 12 -14.67 29.27 -17.17
C ASP A 12 -13.25 28.70 -17.24
N ARG A 13 -12.82 28.06 -16.18
CA ARG A 13 -12.14 26.80 -16.34
C ARG A 13 -13.14 25.65 -16.15
N ALA A 14 -14.09 25.54 -17.05
CA ALA A 14 -14.91 24.36 -17.21
C ALA A 14 -13.99 23.20 -17.60
N ILE A 15 -13.57 22.40 -16.61
CA ILE A 15 -12.84 21.15 -16.83
C ILE A 15 -13.82 20.23 -17.56
N PRO A 16 -13.48 19.72 -18.76
CA PRO A 16 -14.39 18.85 -19.51
C PRO A 16 -14.80 17.67 -18.63
N ALA A 17 -16.11 17.55 -18.39
CA ALA A 17 -16.70 16.51 -17.58
C ALA A 17 -16.48 15.16 -18.27
N GLY A 18 -15.44 14.40 -17.93
CA GLY A 18 -15.26 13.04 -18.40
C GLY A 18 -13.84 12.60 -18.77
N GLY A 19 -12.85 13.46 -18.73
CA GLY A 19 -11.47 13.07 -19.06
C GLY A 19 -10.62 12.68 -17.84
N LEU A 20 -9.54 11.92 -18.05
CA LEU A 20 -8.54 11.56 -17.03
C LEU A 20 -8.06 12.78 -16.21
N ARG A 21 -7.90 13.94 -16.87
CA ARG A 21 -7.53 15.21 -16.21
C ARG A 21 -8.59 15.70 -15.22
N ALA A 22 -9.85 15.49 -15.50
CA ALA A 22 -10.95 15.86 -14.60
C ALA A 22 -11.01 14.93 -13.38
N MET A 23 -10.71 13.64 -13.56
CA MET A 23 -10.62 12.66 -12.48
C MET A 23 -9.43 12.98 -11.57
N LEU A 24 -8.26 13.26 -12.13
CA LEU A 24 -7.06 13.64 -11.37
C LEU A 24 -7.24 14.97 -10.61
N ALA A 25 -8.01 15.92 -11.17
CA ALA A 25 -8.32 17.18 -10.51
C ALA A 25 -9.29 17.04 -9.32
N ARG A 26 -10.12 15.99 -9.30
CA ARG A 26 -11.04 15.67 -8.19
C ARG A 26 -10.41 14.81 -7.11
N ALA A 27 -9.36 14.05 -7.44
CA ALA A 27 -8.68 13.19 -6.49
C ALA A 27 -7.92 14.03 -5.45
N ASP A 28 -8.01 13.62 -4.19
CA ASP A 28 -7.17 14.18 -3.13
C ASP A 28 -5.71 13.82 -3.41
N ARG A 29 -4.85 14.81 -3.59
CA ARG A 29 -3.46 14.60 -4.01
C ARG A 29 -2.70 13.63 -3.11
N PRO A 30 -2.73 13.78 -1.75
CA PRO A 30 -2.04 12.84 -0.86
C PRO A 30 -2.54 11.40 -0.99
N GLU A 31 -3.85 11.19 -1.16
CA GLU A 31 -4.40 9.84 -1.36
C GLU A 31 -4.03 9.25 -2.71
N LEU A 32 -4.03 10.07 -3.77
CA LEU A 32 -3.63 9.65 -5.10
C LEU A 32 -2.16 9.24 -5.15
N GLU A 33 -1.27 10.07 -4.59
CA GLU A 33 0.17 9.76 -4.51
C GLU A 33 0.42 8.46 -3.74
N GLN A 34 -0.28 8.25 -2.63
CA GLN A 34 -0.15 7.02 -1.87
C GLN A 34 -0.68 5.81 -2.62
N ALA A 35 -1.82 5.94 -3.29
CA ALA A 35 -2.38 4.85 -4.08
C ALA A 35 -1.46 4.46 -5.25
N LEU A 36 -0.85 5.43 -5.92
CA LEU A 36 0.14 5.19 -6.98
C LEU A 36 1.39 4.50 -6.44
N LEU A 37 1.95 5.01 -5.33
CA LEU A 37 3.13 4.38 -4.70
C LEU A 37 2.83 2.96 -4.24
N ARG A 38 1.64 2.71 -3.68
CA ARG A 38 1.20 1.36 -3.31
C ARG A 38 1.22 0.43 -4.52
N VAL A 39 0.62 0.82 -5.63
CA VAL A 39 0.60 0.01 -6.86
C VAL A 39 2.02 -0.30 -7.32
N VAL A 40 2.92 0.68 -7.33
CA VAL A 40 4.32 0.47 -7.72
C VAL A 40 5.01 -0.54 -6.78
N ILE A 41 4.89 -0.35 -5.47
CA ILE A 41 5.55 -1.22 -4.48
C ILE A 41 4.99 -2.64 -4.55
N VAL A 42 3.65 -2.77 -4.59
CA VAL A 42 3.00 -4.09 -4.66
C VAL A 42 3.37 -4.80 -5.97
N ALA A 43 3.48 -4.07 -7.09
CA ALA A 43 3.95 -4.63 -8.35
C ALA A 43 5.41 -5.10 -8.26
N LEU A 44 6.30 -4.32 -7.64
CA LEU A 44 7.69 -4.72 -7.41
C LEU A 44 7.80 -5.95 -6.51
N VAL A 45 7.02 -5.98 -5.42
CA VAL A 45 6.95 -7.16 -4.52
C VAL A 45 6.42 -8.37 -5.29
N TYR A 46 5.39 -8.21 -6.12
CA TYR A 46 4.85 -9.29 -6.94
C TYR A 46 5.89 -9.84 -7.92
N VAL A 47 6.66 -8.96 -8.60
CA VAL A 47 7.75 -9.37 -9.48
C VAL A 47 8.84 -10.11 -8.70
N TYR A 48 9.19 -9.63 -7.50
CA TYR A 48 10.15 -10.29 -6.62
C TYR A 48 9.67 -11.68 -6.19
N VAL A 49 8.41 -11.81 -5.76
CA VAL A 49 7.79 -13.09 -5.41
C VAL A 49 7.80 -14.04 -6.60
N TRP A 50 7.36 -13.57 -7.76
CA TRP A 50 7.37 -14.37 -8.99
C TRP A 50 8.78 -14.86 -9.35
N TRP A 51 9.78 -13.99 -9.20
CA TRP A 51 11.17 -14.35 -9.47
C TRP A 51 11.71 -15.39 -8.50
N THR A 52 11.39 -15.29 -7.21
CA THR A 52 11.90 -16.20 -6.17
C THR A 52 11.20 -17.57 -6.20
N VAL A 53 9.88 -17.59 -6.45
CA VAL A 53 9.05 -18.79 -6.41
C VAL A 53 8.96 -19.47 -7.80
N GLY A 54 8.87 -18.70 -8.88
CA GLY A 54 8.68 -19.20 -10.24
C GLY A 54 9.96 -19.63 -10.97
N ARG A 55 11.12 -19.57 -10.31
CA ARG A 55 12.42 -19.76 -10.95
C ARG A 55 12.64 -21.15 -11.56
N ASP A 56 12.03 -22.17 -10.99
CA ASP A 56 12.24 -23.57 -11.38
C ASP A 56 11.27 -24.05 -12.49
N GLY A 57 10.42 -23.15 -12.99
CA GLY A 57 9.53 -23.39 -14.12
C GLY A 57 8.39 -24.36 -13.87
N ARG A 58 8.24 -24.89 -12.64
CA ARG A 58 7.15 -25.74 -12.20
C ARG A 58 6.67 -25.22 -10.84
N LEU A 59 5.49 -24.63 -10.83
CA LEU A 59 4.87 -24.18 -9.59
C LEU A 59 4.18 -25.39 -8.93
N GLU A 60 4.58 -25.69 -7.71
CA GLU A 60 3.84 -26.59 -6.87
C GLU A 60 2.48 -25.97 -6.47
N PRO A 61 1.47 -26.78 -6.09
CA PRO A 61 0.15 -26.22 -5.73
C PRO A 61 0.19 -25.12 -4.68
N ILE A 62 1.10 -25.23 -3.70
CA ILE A 62 1.28 -24.24 -2.63
C ILE A 62 1.89 -22.92 -3.14
N GLU A 63 2.78 -23.03 -4.12
CA GLU A 63 3.41 -21.87 -4.76
C GLU A 63 2.43 -21.15 -5.67
N LEU A 64 1.59 -21.92 -6.39
CA LEU A 64 0.53 -21.38 -7.21
C LEU A 64 -0.49 -20.60 -6.35
N GLU A 65 -0.90 -21.15 -5.20
CA GLU A 65 -1.76 -20.45 -4.24
C GLU A 65 -1.14 -19.12 -3.84
N PHE A 66 0.15 -19.12 -3.48
CA PHE A 66 0.87 -17.93 -3.07
C PHE A 66 0.91 -16.85 -4.16
N VAL A 67 1.22 -17.23 -5.39
CA VAL A 67 1.22 -16.32 -6.55
C VAL A 67 -0.17 -15.75 -6.81
N ILE A 68 -1.23 -16.57 -6.71
CA ILE A 68 -2.62 -16.13 -6.89
C ILE A 68 -3.00 -15.09 -5.82
N VAL A 69 -2.68 -15.36 -4.55
CA VAL A 69 -2.96 -14.42 -3.45
C VAL A 69 -2.22 -13.10 -3.66
N CYS A 70 -0.94 -13.15 -4.01
CA CYS A 70 -0.17 -11.94 -4.31
C CYS A 70 -0.75 -11.18 -5.51
N GLY A 71 -1.20 -11.86 -6.56
CA GLY A 71 -1.94 -11.26 -7.68
C GLY A 71 -3.23 -10.58 -7.23
N GLY A 72 -3.97 -11.20 -6.30
CA GLY A 72 -5.15 -10.60 -5.67
C GLY A 72 -4.84 -9.31 -4.92
N ILE A 73 -3.70 -9.22 -4.25
CA ILE A 73 -3.23 -8.01 -3.58
C ILE A 73 -2.94 -6.90 -4.59
N VAL A 74 -2.34 -7.22 -5.74
CA VAL A 74 -2.17 -6.27 -6.85
C VAL A 74 -3.52 -5.76 -7.34
N ALA A 75 -4.48 -6.66 -7.57
CA ALA A 75 -5.83 -6.29 -8.01
C ALA A 75 -6.55 -5.39 -7.00
N LEU A 76 -6.43 -5.68 -5.69
CA LEU A 76 -6.97 -4.85 -4.62
C LEU A 76 -6.33 -3.45 -4.62
N SER A 77 -5.02 -3.36 -4.81
CA SER A 77 -4.30 -2.08 -4.87
C SER A 77 -4.76 -1.22 -6.06
N LEU A 78 -4.99 -1.84 -7.22
CA LEU A 78 -5.57 -1.19 -8.38
C LEU A 78 -7.02 -0.75 -8.14
N GLY A 79 -7.81 -1.57 -7.44
CA GLY A 79 -9.17 -1.22 -7.03
C GLY A 79 -9.21 -0.01 -6.09
N LEU A 80 -8.31 0.07 -5.12
CA LEU A 80 -8.18 1.24 -4.25
C LEU A 80 -7.77 2.49 -5.01
N LEU A 81 -6.83 2.38 -5.96
CA LEU A 81 -6.46 3.48 -6.85
C LEU A 81 -7.66 3.95 -7.68
N ALA A 82 -8.40 3.02 -8.28
CA ALA A 82 -9.62 3.33 -9.02
C ALA A 82 -10.65 4.05 -8.12
N GLY A 83 -10.84 3.58 -6.87
CA GLY A 83 -11.70 4.24 -5.89
C GLY A 83 -11.30 5.70 -5.60
N VAL A 84 -9.99 6.00 -5.51
CA VAL A 84 -9.50 7.39 -5.36
C VAL A 84 -9.83 8.22 -6.59
N MET A 85 -9.67 7.67 -7.79
CA MET A 85 -9.87 8.39 -9.04
C MET A 85 -11.35 8.64 -9.37
N PHE A 86 -12.24 7.66 -9.11
CA PHE A 86 -13.65 7.74 -9.51
C PHE A 86 -14.53 8.40 -8.44
N VAL A 87 -14.30 8.10 -7.16
CA VAL A 87 -15.13 8.63 -6.06
C VAL A 87 -14.66 10.01 -5.63
N GLY A 88 -13.33 10.28 -5.72
CA GLY A 88 -12.72 11.53 -5.28
C GLY A 88 -12.80 11.75 -3.77
N GLY A 89 -12.41 12.95 -3.31
CA GLY A 89 -12.49 13.39 -1.91
C GLY A 89 -11.67 12.55 -0.93
N GLN A 90 -11.64 12.99 0.32
CA GLN A 90 -10.94 12.31 1.41
C GLN A 90 -11.83 11.23 2.03
N SER A 91 -11.25 10.04 2.30
CA SER A 91 -11.97 8.94 2.93
C SER A 91 -11.14 8.25 3.99
N VAL A 92 -11.54 8.37 5.26
CA VAL A 92 -10.92 7.68 6.41
C VAL A 92 -10.96 6.17 6.20
N THR A 93 -12.09 5.64 5.74
CA THR A 93 -12.26 4.20 5.49
C THR A 93 -11.29 3.69 4.44
N ARG A 94 -11.12 4.42 3.32
CA ARG A 94 -10.20 4.04 2.24
C ARG A 94 -8.74 4.05 2.69
N ARG A 95 -8.35 5.03 3.53
CA ARG A 95 -7.01 5.09 4.15
C ARG A 95 -6.79 3.91 5.10
N ALA A 96 -7.76 3.63 5.98
CA ALA A 96 -7.69 2.52 6.91
C ALA A 96 -7.62 1.16 6.20
N LEU A 97 -8.45 0.95 5.18
CA LEU A 97 -8.41 -0.25 4.34
C LEU A 97 -7.05 -0.40 3.63
N GLY A 98 -6.50 0.71 3.16
CA GLY A 98 -5.17 0.69 2.54
C GLY A 98 -4.08 0.25 3.50
N ILE A 99 -4.02 0.83 4.72
CA ILE A 99 -3.06 0.44 5.76
C ILE A 99 -3.22 -1.04 6.11
N LEU A 100 -4.45 -1.50 6.29
CA LEU A 100 -4.73 -2.89 6.64
C LEU A 100 -4.31 -3.84 5.52
N ALA A 101 -4.66 -3.52 4.27
CA ALA A 101 -4.30 -4.33 3.11
C ALA A 101 -2.78 -4.48 2.94
N ASP A 102 -2.04 -3.37 3.08
CA ASP A 102 -0.58 -3.36 2.99
C ASP A 102 0.06 -4.24 4.09
N ASN A 103 -0.41 -4.10 5.33
CA ASN A 103 0.10 -4.88 6.46
C ASN A 103 -0.23 -6.38 6.35
N VAL A 104 -1.45 -6.72 5.95
CA VAL A 104 -1.87 -8.12 5.71
C VAL A 104 -1.04 -8.74 4.59
N ALA A 105 -0.80 -8.00 3.51
CA ALA A 105 0.00 -8.48 2.39
C ALA A 105 1.44 -8.80 2.81
N VAL A 106 2.09 -7.88 3.52
CA VAL A 106 3.46 -8.09 4.02
C VAL A 106 3.51 -9.27 5.01
N THR A 107 2.58 -9.30 5.97
CA THR A 107 2.49 -10.40 6.94
C THR A 107 2.36 -11.76 6.25
N TYR A 108 1.48 -11.86 5.26
CA TYR A 108 1.30 -13.08 4.49
C TYR A 108 2.57 -13.51 3.76
N CYS A 109 3.24 -12.57 3.09
CA CYS A 109 4.51 -12.85 2.43
C CYS A 109 5.60 -13.31 3.42
N LEU A 110 5.72 -12.67 4.59
CA LEU A 110 6.68 -13.07 5.62
C LEU A 110 6.45 -14.51 6.10
N ILE A 111 5.18 -14.91 6.31
CA ILE A 111 4.82 -16.26 6.74
C ILE A 111 5.17 -17.30 5.67
N ARG A 112 5.08 -16.94 4.39
CA ARG A 112 5.25 -17.89 3.27
C ARG A 112 6.66 -17.97 2.71
N MET A 113 7.44 -16.89 2.83
CA MET A 113 8.77 -16.78 2.20
C MET A 113 9.93 -16.98 3.17
N ASP A 114 9.65 -17.10 4.47
CA ASP A 114 10.69 -17.28 5.52
C ASP A 114 11.84 -16.29 5.34
N GLU A 115 13.09 -16.77 5.14
CA GLU A 115 14.26 -15.92 4.93
C GLU A 115 14.11 -14.97 3.73
N GLY A 116 13.54 -15.43 2.63
CA GLY A 116 13.26 -14.60 1.45
C GLY A 116 12.34 -13.43 1.76
N GLY A 117 11.45 -13.58 2.75
CA GLY A 117 10.57 -12.52 3.22
C GLY A 117 11.28 -11.39 3.98
N ALA A 118 12.50 -11.59 4.48
CA ALA A 118 13.20 -10.60 5.31
C ALA A 118 13.35 -9.23 4.61
N VAL A 119 13.54 -9.20 3.29
CA VAL A 119 13.59 -7.97 2.50
C VAL A 119 12.30 -7.15 2.64
N LEU A 120 11.16 -7.82 2.85
CA LEU A 120 9.85 -7.18 2.95
C LEU A 120 9.59 -6.51 4.30
N LEU A 121 10.43 -6.75 5.33
CA LEU A 121 10.34 -6.02 6.59
C LEU A 121 10.42 -4.50 6.38
N GLY A 122 11.23 -4.04 5.41
CA GLY A 122 11.31 -2.63 5.04
C GLY A 122 9.97 -2.04 4.57
N VAL A 123 9.07 -2.87 4.04
CA VAL A 123 7.74 -2.41 3.57
C VAL A 123 6.86 -1.99 4.76
N TYR A 124 6.95 -2.63 5.93
CA TYR A 124 6.25 -2.19 7.14
C TYR A 124 6.63 -0.76 7.52
N LEU A 125 7.95 -0.47 7.53
CA LEU A 125 8.44 0.89 7.83
C LEU A 125 7.96 1.88 6.77
N PHE A 126 8.01 1.48 5.50
CA PHE A 126 7.52 2.31 4.41
C PHE A 126 6.02 2.63 4.54
N VAL A 127 5.19 1.64 4.89
CA VAL A 127 3.76 1.81 5.13
C VAL A 127 3.52 2.76 6.31
N ALA A 128 4.24 2.57 7.43
CA ALA A 128 4.09 3.41 8.61
C ALA A 128 4.48 4.87 8.32
N PHE A 129 5.69 5.12 7.82
CA PHE A 129 6.17 6.47 7.52
C PHE A 129 5.41 7.12 6.37
N GLY A 130 5.11 6.36 5.31
CA GLY A 130 4.35 6.86 4.16
C GLY A 130 2.97 7.38 4.54
N ASN A 131 2.27 6.68 5.43
CA ASN A 131 0.98 7.12 5.97
C ASN A 131 1.16 8.29 6.95
N GLY A 132 2.20 8.25 7.80
CA GLY A 132 2.50 9.30 8.77
C GLY A 132 2.79 10.65 8.13
N PHE A 133 3.64 10.68 7.12
CA PHE A 133 4.02 11.92 6.40
C PHE A 133 2.85 12.54 5.63
N ARG A 134 1.94 11.71 5.09
CA ARG A 134 0.82 12.21 4.27
C ARG A 134 -0.43 12.53 5.07
N PHE A 135 -0.74 11.73 6.08
CA PHE A 135 -2.02 11.80 6.79
C PHE A 135 -1.88 12.15 8.26
N GLY A 136 -0.64 12.29 8.75
CA GLY A 136 -0.33 12.74 10.10
C GLY A 136 -0.20 11.61 11.14
N ARG A 137 0.03 12.03 12.40
CA ARG A 137 0.44 11.13 13.49
C ARG A 137 -0.52 9.99 13.79
N VAL A 138 -1.82 10.20 13.64
CA VAL A 138 -2.83 9.16 13.90
C VAL A 138 -2.64 7.98 12.95
N TYR A 139 -2.43 8.25 11.67
CA TYR A 139 -2.19 7.21 10.67
C TYR A 139 -0.82 6.56 10.81
N LEU A 140 0.21 7.32 11.25
CA LEU A 140 1.50 6.76 11.62
C LEU A 140 1.35 5.68 12.69
N HIS A 141 0.73 6.04 13.82
CA HIS A 141 0.55 5.09 14.93
C HIS A 141 -0.38 3.93 14.58
N ALA A 142 -1.42 4.17 13.80
CA ALA A 142 -2.29 3.10 13.30
C ALA A 142 -1.53 2.10 12.44
N ALA A 143 -0.69 2.59 11.51
CA ALA A 143 0.14 1.74 10.67
C ALA A 143 1.23 1.01 11.47
N GLN A 144 1.89 1.67 12.42
CA GLN A 144 2.85 1.03 13.34
C GLN A 144 2.19 -0.08 14.15
N ALA A 145 1.03 0.18 14.76
CA ALA A 145 0.30 -0.84 15.52
C ALA A 145 -0.08 -2.04 14.64
N ALA A 146 -0.57 -1.79 13.41
CA ALA A 146 -0.88 -2.85 12.46
C ALA A 146 0.37 -3.65 12.06
N SER A 147 1.52 -2.99 11.86
CA SER A 147 2.80 -3.64 11.54
C SER A 147 3.30 -4.51 12.70
N ILE A 148 3.23 -4.02 13.93
CA ILE A 148 3.60 -4.78 15.13
C ILE A 148 2.74 -6.04 15.27
N VAL A 149 1.41 -5.90 15.14
CA VAL A 149 0.48 -7.03 15.20
C VAL A 149 0.74 -8.02 14.06
N GLY A 150 0.92 -7.52 12.84
CA GLY A 150 1.21 -8.36 11.67
C GLY A 150 2.52 -9.14 11.83
N PHE A 151 3.56 -8.48 12.31
CA PHE A 151 4.85 -9.13 12.53
C PHE A 151 4.83 -10.11 13.71
N ALA A 152 4.11 -9.81 14.80
CA ALA A 152 3.88 -10.74 15.88
C ALA A 152 3.15 -12.02 15.40
N LEU A 153 2.17 -11.87 14.49
CA LEU A 153 1.53 -13.01 13.84
C LEU A 153 2.51 -13.81 12.96
N ALA A 154 3.39 -13.14 12.23
CA ALA A 154 4.42 -13.82 11.44
C ALA A 154 5.36 -14.64 12.34
N ILE A 155 5.81 -14.09 13.48
CA ILE A 155 6.63 -14.82 14.47
C ILE A 155 5.88 -16.03 15.01
N TRP A 156 4.58 -15.89 15.28
CA TRP A 156 3.79 -17.00 15.86
C TRP A 156 3.49 -18.10 14.85
N LEU A 157 3.27 -17.76 13.57
CA LEU A 157 2.84 -18.71 12.54
C LEU A 157 3.98 -19.30 11.72
N SER A 158 5.16 -18.66 11.67
CA SER A 158 6.33 -19.16 10.94
C SER A 158 7.41 -19.67 11.89
N PRO A 159 7.82 -20.95 11.76
CA PRO A 159 8.96 -21.51 12.52
C PRO A 159 10.26 -20.75 12.28
N PHE A 160 10.47 -20.21 11.08
CA PHE A 160 11.65 -19.42 10.75
C PHE A 160 11.76 -18.18 11.65
N TRP A 161 10.70 -17.36 11.72
CA TRP A 161 10.70 -16.13 12.50
C TRP A 161 10.79 -16.38 14.01
N SER A 162 10.16 -17.45 14.51
CA SER A 162 10.25 -17.82 15.92
C SER A 162 11.67 -18.23 16.37
N GLN A 163 12.49 -18.72 15.46
CA GLN A 163 13.90 -19.07 15.74
C GLN A 163 14.85 -17.88 15.63
N HIS A 164 14.45 -16.78 14.96
CA HIS A 164 15.28 -15.60 14.73
C HIS A 164 14.84 -14.39 15.57
N LEU A 165 14.50 -14.61 16.84
CA LEU A 165 13.95 -13.58 17.74
C LEU A 165 14.84 -12.34 17.91
N ALA A 166 16.16 -12.48 17.78
CA ALA A 166 17.07 -11.33 17.85
C ALA A 166 16.83 -10.32 16.72
N ILE A 167 16.63 -10.81 15.48
CA ILE A 167 16.28 -9.98 14.32
C ILE A 167 14.90 -9.37 14.53
N CYS A 168 13.94 -10.18 15.00
CA CYS A 168 12.57 -9.76 15.26
C CYS A 168 12.51 -8.64 16.30
N THR A 169 13.24 -8.79 17.42
CA THR A 169 13.30 -7.79 18.48
C THR A 169 13.92 -6.49 17.98
N GLY A 170 15.03 -6.58 17.24
CA GLY A 170 15.68 -5.40 16.65
C GLY A 170 14.76 -4.63 15.72
N PHE A 171 13.99 -5.33 14.89
CA PHE A 171 13.03 -4.69 13.99
C PHE A 171 11.84 -4.05 14.72
N MET A 172 11.32 -4.69 15.78
CA MET A 172 10.21 -4.15 16.56
C MET A 172 10.58 -2.90 17.37
N LEU A 173 11.86 -2.73 17.70
CA LEU A 173 12.37 -1.58 18.44
C LEU A 173 12.73 -0.38 17.55
N ALA A 174 12.90 -0.59 16.25
CA ALA A 174 13.22 0.44 15.26
C ALA A 174 11.99 1.21 14.77
#